data_684975410ae933205380cb30f56d3d14
#
_entry.id   684975410ae933205380cb30f56d3d14
#
_cell.length_a   1.000
_cell.length_b   1.000
_cell.length_c   1.000
_cell.angle_alpha   90.00
_cell.angle_beta   90.00
_cell.angle_gamma   90.00
#
_symmetry.space_group_name_H-M   'P 1'
#
loop_
_entity.id
_entity.type
_entity.pdbx_description
1 polymer ?
#
loop_
_entity_poly.entity_id
_entity_poly.type
_entity_poly.pdbx_seq_one_letter_code
_entity_poly.pdbx_strand_id
1 'polypeptide(L)'
;LEDRNGDKNARFFYNGYRILRGKIAPDGLPHVYTDADTEAMTLEITLQDKVRNQRILLYYTIYEDAVVTRFAKWINDGTESIEICRFLSMNMDLPTQEYDVLTLSGAHTEEKNVYRRPLCADSVTIESSRGTSSPQATPFIGLLSPGTTEEQGEVLGVNLIYSGNFYGCVQCGQYG
;
A
#
# COMPACT_ATOMS: atom_id res chain seq x y z
N LEU A 1 4.95 -16.64 2.31
CA LEU A 1 4.17 -17.86 2.29
C LEU A 1 5.01 -19.03 2.75
N GLU A 2 4.41 -19.91 3.49
CA GLU A 2 5.01 -21.19 3.84
C GLU A 2 3.91 -22.25 3.74
N ASP A 3 4.19 -23.33 3.01
CA ASP A 3 3.31 -24.48 2.95
C ASP A 3 3.68 -25.51 4.04
N ARG A 4 2.91 -26.59 4.17
CA ARG A 4 3.15 -27.65 5.18
C ARG A 4 4.52 -28.31 5.07
N ASN A 5 5.18 -28.20 3.93
CA ASN A 5 6.52 -28.76 3.69
C ASN A 5 7.63 -27.74 3.92
N GLY A 6 7.30 -26.53 4.38
CA GLY A 6 8.24 -25.42 4.57
C GLY A 6 8.69 -24.74 3.28
N ASP A 7 8.04 -25.04 2.14
CA ASP A 7 8.35 -24.35 0.87
C ASP A 7 7.77 -22.94 0.89
N LYS A 8 8.65 -21.95 0.70
CA LYS A 8 8.33 -20.52 0.70
C LYS A 8 8.15 -19.93 -0.70
N ASN A 9 8.30 -20.71 -1.75
CA ASN A 9 8.28 -20.26 -3.15
C ASN A 9 6.85 -20.20 -3.70
N ALA A 10 6.14 -19.11 -3.48
CA ALA A 10 4.91 -18.84 -4.21
C ALA A 10 5.22 -18.22 -5.59
N ARG A 11 4.60 -18.72 -6.64
CA ARG A 11 4.77 -18.24 -8.01
C ARG A 11 3.44 -17.82 -8.60
N PHE A 12 3.12 -16.54 -8.47
CA PHE A 12 1.93 -15.96 -9.06
C PHE A 12 2.22 -15.41 -10.45
N PHE A 13 1.43 -15.83 -11.43
CA PHE A 13 1.50 -15.37 -12.82
C PHE A 13 0.23 -14.60 -13.15
N TYR A 14 0.35 -13.60 -14.01
CA TYR A 14 -0.78 -12.86 -14.53
C TYR A 14 -1.78 -13.82 -15.21
N ASN A 15 -3.07 -13.68 -14.86
CA ASN A 15 -4.16 -14.53 -15.37
C ASN A 15 -5.35 -13.72 -15.92
N GLY A 16 -5.16 -12.42 -16.15
CA GLY A 16 -6.18 -11.57 -16.74
C GLY A 16 -6.55 -10.37 -15.88
N TYR A 17 -7.41 -9.51 -16.42
CA TYR A 17 -7.93 -8.33 -15.73
C TYR A 17 -9.39 -8.06 -16.07
N ARG A 18 -10.05 -7.25 -15.26
CA ARG A 18 -11.38 -6.68 -15.52
C ARG A 18 -11.39 -5.21 -15.19
N ILE A 19 -12.17 -4.43 -15.96
CA ILE A 19 -12.45 -3.03 -15.66
C ILE A 19 -13.90 -2.94 -15.19
N LEU A 20 -14.11 -2.39 -14.02
CA LEU A 20 -15.41 -2.30 -13.36
C LEU A 20 -15.76 -0.82 -13.16
N ARG A 21 -17.03 -0.48 -13.32
CA ARG A 21 -17.55 0.85 -12.96
C ARG A 21 -17.69 0.93 -11.44
N GLY A 22 -17.37 2.12 -10.92
CA GLY A 22 -17.44 2.37 -9.49
C GLY A 22 -16.26 1.80 -8.71
N LYS A 23 -16.29 2.02 -7.41
CA LYS A 23 -15.32 1.49 -6.47
C LYS A 23 -15.71 0.07 -6.03
N ILE A 24 -14.72 -0.74 -5.74
CA ILE A 24 -14.89 -2.00 -5.02
C ILE A 24 -14.41 -1.80 -3.59
N ALA A 25 -15.28 -2.03 -2.63
CA ALA A 25 -14.94 -1.94 -1.22
C ALA A 25 -14.36 -3.27 -0.71
N PRO A 26 -13.29 -3.27 0.08
CA PRO A 26 -12.83 -4.47 0.76
C PRO A 26 -13.82 -4.89 1.86
N ASP A 27 -14.09 -6.18 1.97
CA ASP A 27 -15.02 -6.72 2.97
C ASP A 27 -14.49 -6.47 4.39
N GLY A 28 -15.29 -5.81 5.24
CA GLY A 28 -14.97 -5.60 6.64
C GLY A 28 -13.82 -4.63 6.95
N LEU A 29 -13.31 -3.91 5.95
CA LEU A 29 -12.24 -2.93 6.10
C LEU A 29 -12.73 -1.52 5.73
N PRO A 30 -12.13 -0.47 6.32
CA PRO A 30 -12.42 0.90 5.93
C PRO A 30 -12.02 1.17 4.49
N HIS A 31 -12.74 2.06 3.82
CA HIS A 31 -12.51 2.43 2.43
C HIS A 31 -12.90 3.88 2.17
N VAL A 32 -12.42 4.45 1.06
CA VAL A 32 -12.77 5.81 0.62
C VAL A 32 -14.26 5.89 0.29
N TYR A 33 -14.90 6.98 0.68
CA TYR A 33 -16.30 7.29 0.36
C TYR A 33 -16.41 7.85 -1.08
N THR A 34 -17.51 7.57 -1.75
CA THR A 34 -17.95 8.20 -3.01
C THR A 34 -19.44 8.42 -2.96
N ASP A 35 -19.91 9.54 -3.53
CA ASP A 35 -21.36 9.84 -3.61
C ASP A 35 -22.06 9.01 -4.68
N ALA A 36 -21.40 8.74 -5.81
CA ALA A 36 -21.95 7.97 -6.90
C ALA A 36 -20.94 6.96 -7.47
N ASP A 37 -21.43 5.83 -7.98
CA ASP A 37 -20.61 4.82 -8.65
C ASP A 37 -19.92 5.33 -9.94
N THR A 38 -20.39 6.46 -10.49
CA THR A 38 -19.81 7.08 -11.69
C THR A 38 -18.50 7.83 -11.41
N GLU A 39 -18.18 8.13 -10.16
CA GLU A 39 -17.01 8.92 -9.76
C GLU A 39 -15.72 8.11 -9.72
N ALA A 40 -15.80 6.82 -9.98
CA ALA A 40 -14.64 5.94 -9.90
C ALA A 40 -14.67 4.84 -10.96
N MET A 41 -13.48 4.35 -11.30
CA MET A 41 -13.28 3.14 -12.10
C MET A 41 -12.29 2.22 -11.40
N THR A 42 -12.59 0.93 -11.37
CA THR A 42 -11.72 -0.07 -10.72
C THR A 42 -11.13 -1.02 -11.75
N LEU A 43 -9.81 -1.16 -11.74
CA LEU A 43 -9.07 -2.21 -12.40
C LEU A 43 -8.85 -3.35 -11.39
N GLU A 44 -9.35 -4.54 -11.71
CA GLU A 44 -9.05 -5.78 -11.01
C GLU A 44 -8.05 -6.59 -11.85
N ILE A 45 -6.91 -6.94 -11.27
CA ILE A 45 -5.92 -7.82 -11.89
C ILE A 45 -5.92 -9.15 -11.13
N THR A 46 -6.03 -10.24 -11.86
CA THR A 46 -5.93 -11.59 -11.29
C THR A 46 -4.54 -12.16 -11.50
N LEU A 47 -3.90 -12.56 -10.42
CA LEU A 47 -2.69 -13.36 -10.42
C LEU A 47 -3.02 -14.77 -9.91
N GLN A 48 -2.42 -15.81 -10.49
CA GLN A 48 -2.67 -17.19 -10.13
C GLN A 48 -1.39 -18.00 -9.91
N ASP A 49 -1.34 -18.75 -8.82
CA ASP A 49 -0.45 -19.88 -8.61
C ASP A 49 -1.22 -21.16 -8.93
N LYS A 50 -0.94 -21.76 -10.09
CA LYS A 50 -1.63 -22.99 -10.54
C LYS A 50 -1.20 -24.23 -9.78
N VAL A 51 0.01 -24.22 -9.20
CA VAL A 51 0.54 -25.38 -8.47
C VAL A 51 -0.16 -25.53 -7.14
N ARG A 52 -0.35 -24.41 -6.42
CA ARG A 52 -1.02 -24.39 -5.12
C ARG A 52 -2.51 -24.08 -5.20
N ASN A 53 -3.02 -23.85 -6.41
CA ASN A 53 -4.39 -23.44 -6.67
C ASN A 53 -4.81 -22.22 -5.84
N GLN A 54 -4.06 -21.12 -5.99
CA GLN A 54 -4.27 -19.88 -5.27
C GLN A 54 -4.38 -18.70 -6.21
N ARG A 55 -5.12 -17.69 -5.79
CA ARG A 55 -5.26 -16.45 -6.53
C ARG A 55 -4.99 -15.23 -5.63
N ILE A 56 -4.43 -14.19 -6.25
CA ILE A 56 -4.40 -12.84 -5.69
C ILE A 56 -5.18 -11.94 -6.64
N LEU A 57 -6.13 -11.20 -6.11
CA LEU A 57 -6.84 -10.15 -6.81
C LEU A 57 -6.26 -8.82 -6.33
N LEU A 58 -5.74 -8.04 -7.27
CA LEU A 58 -5.24 -6.68 -7.03
C LEU A 58 -6.29 -5.70 -7.54
N TYR A 59 -6.75 -4.81 -6.68
CA TYR A 59 -7.72 -3.79 -7.00
C TYR A 59 -7.07 -2.42 -7.01
N TYR A 60 -7.24 -1.67 -8.10
CA TYR A 60 -6.83 -0.28 -8.25
C TYR A 60 -8.06 0.53 -8.62
N THR A 61 -8.49 1.41 -7.75
CA THR A 61 -9.62 2.30 -8.03
C THR A 61 -9.11 3.72 -8.23
N ILE A 62 -9.42 4.30 -9.39
CA ILE A 62 -9.05 5.66 -9.79
C ILE A 62 -10.28 6.53 -9.62
N TYR A 63 -10.11 7.68 -8.96
CA TYR A 63 -11.13 8.72 -8.74
C TYR A 63 -10.81 9.97 -9.55
N GLU A 64 -11.80 10.83 -9.76
CA GLU A 64 -11.64 12.05 -10.58
C GLU A 64 -10.59 13.02 -10.01
N ASP A 65 -10.43 13.07 -8.69
CA ASP A 65 -9.50 13.98 -7.99
C ASP A 65 -8.04 13.46 -7.91
N ALA A 66 -7.59 12.68 -8.89
CA ALA A 66 -6.26 12.07 -8.92
C ALA A 66 -5.93 11.19 -7.72
N VAL A 67 -6.94 10.72 -7.00
CA VAL A 67 -6.79 9.74 -5.92
C VAL A 67 -6.84 8.33 -6.50
N VAL A 68 -5.90 7.49 -6.07
CA VAL A 68 -5.88 6.07 -6.42
C VAL A 68 -5.90 5.27 -5.13
N THR A 69 -6.92 4.42 -4.96
CA THR A 69 -6.92 3.46 -3.85
C THR A 69 -6.49 2.08 -4.33
N ARG A 70 -5.83 1.35 -3.47
CA ARG A 70 -5.36 0.00 -3.75
C ARG A 70 -5.59 -0.93 -2.56
N PHE A 71 -6.09 -2.13 -2.84
CA PHE A 71 -6.05 -3.24 -1.91
C PHE A 71 -5.83 -4.56 -2.65
N ALA A 72 -5.52 -5.60 -1.89
CA ALA A 72 -5.33 -6.93 -2.43
C ALA A 72 -6.15 -7.95 -1.65
N LYS A 73 -6.68 -8.95 -2.36
CA LYS A 73 -7.43 -10.07 -1.77
C LYS A 73 -6.74 -11.38 -2.12
N TRP A 74 -6.40 -12.16 -1.10
CA TRP A 74 -5.86 -13.49 -1.28
C TRP A 74 -6.99 -14.51 -1.23
N ILE A 75 -6.98 -15.47 -2.14
CA ILE A 75 -7.96 -16.55 -2.23
C ILE A 75 -7.20 -17.87 -2.29
N ASN A 76 -7.47 -18.75 -1.34
CA ASN A 76 -7.01 -20.12 -1.35
C ASN A 76 -8.12 -21.02 -1.94
N ASP A 77 -7.99 -21.37 -3.21
CA ASP A 77 -8.89 -22.30 -3.89
C ASP A 77 -8.41 -23.77 -3.73
N GLY A 78 -7.27 -23.97 -3.06
CA GLY A 78 -6.72 -25.28 -2.78
C GLY A 78 -7.33 -25.93 -1.52
N THR A 79 -6.98 -27.18 -1.28
CA THR A 79 -7.43 -27.97 -0.11
C THR A 79 -6.48 -27.85 1.08
N GLU A 80 -5.24 -27.43 0.83
CA GLU A 80 -4.20 -27.32 1.86
C GLU A 80 -4.27 -25.97 2.57
N SER A 81 -4.06 -25.99 3.88
CA SER A 81 -3.90 -24.75 4.64
C SER A 81 -2.53 -24.11 4.37
N ILE A 82 -2.50 -22.80 4.35
CA ILE A 82 -1.31 -22.01 4.03
C ILE A 82 -1.12 -20.94 5.09
N GLU A 83 0.12 -20.74 5.50
CA GLU A 83 0.50 -19.65 6.37
C GLU A 83 0.95 -18.45 5.55
N ILE A 84 0.31 -17.31 5.75
CA ILE A 84 0.69 -16.03 5.14
C ILE A 84 1.60 -15.28 6.11
N CYS A 85 2.90 -15.38 5.93
CA CYS A 85 3.87 -14.71 6.79
C CYS A 85 3.88 -13.19 6.60
N ARG A 86 3.64 -12.72 5.37
CA ARG A 86 3.54 -11.29 5.03
C ARG A 86 2.71 -11.11 3.77
N PHE A 87 1.80 -10.13 3.82
CA PHE A 87 1.02 -9.71 2.66
C PHE A 87 0.91 -8.18 2.65
N LEU A 88 1.62 -7.55 1.73
CA LEU A 88 1.62 -6.09 1.60
C LEU A 88 0.48 -5.67 0.69
N SER A 89 -0.32 -4.71 1.15
CA SER A 89 -1.42 -4.16 0.37
C SER A 89 -0.94 -3.32 -0.81
N MET A 90 0.28 -2.76 -0.72
CA MET A 90 0.88 -1.95 -1.78
C MET A 90 2.38 -2.23 -1.89
N ASN A 91 2.86 -2.33 -3.12
CA ASN A 91 4.25 -2.18 -3.52
C ASN A 91 4.28 -1.31 -4.76
N MET A 92 5.17 -0.32 -4.81
CA MET A 92 5.28 0.63 -5.91
C MET A 92 6.74 0.98 -6.14
N ASP A 93 7.18 0.77 -7.37
CA ASP A 93 8.50 1.19 -7.83
C ASP A 93 8.38 2.57 -8.49
N LEU A 94 9.27 3.48 -8.14
CA LEU A 94 9.30 4.83 -8.66
C LEU A 94 10.50 5.02 -9.59
N PRO A 95 10.38 5.86 -10.62
CA PRO A 95 11.40 6.00 -11.66
C PRO A 95 12.66 6.76 -11.24
N THR A 96 12.65 7.38 -10.08
CA THR A 96 13.79 8.16 -9.54
C THR A 96 14.00 7.84 -8.07
N GLN A 97 15.20 8.12 -7.58
CA GLN A 97 15.58 8.01 -6.17
C GLN A 97 15.68 9.39 -5.50
N GLU A 98 15.52 10.48 -6.27
CA GLU A 98 15.65 11.84 -5.80
C GLU A 98 14.36 12.33 -5.15
N TYR A 99 14.04 11.81 -3.97
CA TYR A 99 12.91 12.28 -3.17
C TYR A 99 13.35 12.72 -1.78
N ASP A 100 12.64 13.71 -1.23
CA ASP A 100 12.55 13.88 0.20
C ASP A 100 11.38 13.07 0.73
N VAL A 101 11.58 12.41 1.87
CA VAL A 101 10.52 11.67 2.55
C VAL A 101 9.97 12.52 3.69
N LEU A 102 8.66 12.71 3.67
CA LEU A 102 7.92 13.38 4.72
C LEU A 102 7.12 12.34 5.52
N THR A 103 7.27 12.37 6.82
CA THR A 103 6.50 11.55 7.76
C THR A 103 5.88 12.42 8.84
N LEU A 104 4.83 11.92 9.47
CA LEU A 104 4.13 12.59 10.55
C LEU A 104 4.28 11.76 11.82
N SER A 105 4.84 12.38 12.86
CA SER A 105 4.91 11.75 14.17
C SER A 105 4.72 12.79 15.26
N GLY A 106 4.67 12.36 16.51
CA GLY A 106 4.48 13.28 17.63
C GLY A 106 4.18 12.59 18.93
N ALA A 107 3.57 13.33 19.84
CA ALA A 107 3.14 12.85 21.14
C ALA A 107 1.77 13.44 21.48
N HIS A 108 1.23 13.08 22.63
CA HIS A 108 0.04 13.73 23.17
C HIS A 108 0.28 15.25 23.34
N THR A 109 -0.59 16.07 22.79
CA THR A 109 -0.51 17.55 22.69
C THR A 109 0.48 18.12 21.67
N GLU A 110 1.30 17.29 21.05
CA GLU A 110 2.23 17.67 19.98
C GLU A 110 2.10 16.69 18.80
N GLU A 111 0.90 16.63 18.23
CA GLU A 111 0.53 15.63 17.25
C GLU A 111 0.89 16.08 15.83
N LYS A 112 1.24 15.09 14.97
CA LYS A 112 1.49 15.31 13.53
C LYS A 112 2.62 16.29 13.22
N ASN A 113 3.67 16.32 14.02
CA ASN A 113 4.87 17.05 13.66
C ASN A 113 5.42 16.54 12.32
N VAL A 114 5.75 17.47 11.43
CA VAL A 114 6.25 17.18 10.09
C VAL A 114 7.75 16.93 10.16
N TYR A 115 8.16 15.75 9.73
CA TYR A 115 9.57 15.39 9.56
C TYR A 115 9.85 15.18 8.09
N ARG A 116 10.75 15.98 7.53
CA ARG A 116 11.19 15.88 6.14
C ARG A 116 12.68 15.60 6.11
N ARG A 117 13.09 14.61 5.33
CA ARG A 117 14.50 14.27 5.13
C ARG A 117 14.74 13.74 3.73
N PRO A 118 15.91 14.00 3.12
CA PRO A 118 16.27 13.37 1.86
C PRO A 118 16.25 11.84 1.97
N LEU A 119 15.74 11.17 0.95
CA LEU A 119 15.87 9.73 0.81
C LEU A 119 17.26 9.42 0.28
N CYS A 120 18.17 9.09 1.20
CA CYS A 120 19.51 8.61 0.87
C CYS A 120 19.52 7.08 0.70
N ALA A 121 20.69 6.46 0.65
CA ALA A 121 20.83 4.99 0.54
C ALA A 121 20.17 4.16 1.66
N ASP A 122 19.53 4.82 2.61
CA ASP A 122 18.81 4.21 3.73
C ASP A 122 17.33 3.93 3.41
N SER A 123 16.67 3.26 4.34
CA SER A 123 15.23 3.10 4.36
C SER A 123 14.56 4.03 5.37
N VAL A 124 13.33 4.46 5.06
CA VAL A 124 12.44 5.17 5.98
C VAL A 124 11.27 4.27 6.30
N THR A 125 11.11 3.91 7.55
CA THR A 125 10.03 3.04 8.03
C THR A 125 9.10 3.79 8.95
N ILE A 126 7.80 3.57 8.78
CA ILE A 126 6.74 3.96 9.71
C ILE A 126 5.97 2.71 10.12
N GLU A 127 5.75 2.54 11.41
CA GLU A 127 5.05 1.35 11.89
C GLU A 127 4.34 1.56 13.22
N SER A 128 3.32 0.77 13.47
CA SER A 128 2.72 0.62 14.80
C SER A 128 2.36 -0.84 15.03
N SER A 129 2.80 -1.38 16.16
CA SER A 129 2.46 -2.72 16.65
C SER A 129 1.62 -2.68 17.93
N ARG A 130 1.02 -1.53 18.24
CA ARG A 130 0.26 -1.29 19.49
C ARG A 130 -1.23 -1.64 19.41
N GLY A 131 -1.69 -2.20 18.30
CA GLY A 131 -3.10 -2.44 18.03
C GLY A 131 -3.84 -1.22 17.45
N THR A 132 -3.17 -0.07 17.38
CA THR A 132 -3.74 1.17 16.82
C THR A 132 -2.64 2.05 16.21
N SER A 133 -3.00 2.83 15.18
CA SER A 133 -2.23 4.00 14.78
C SER A 133 -2.35 5.06 15.88
N SER A 134 -1.33 5.88 16.05
CA SER A 134 -1.25 6.85 17.15
C SER A 134 -0.60 8.15 16.69
N PRO A 135 -0.64 9.22 17.50
CA PRO A 135 0.10 10.44 17.23
C PRO A 135 1.62 10.21 17.02
N GLN A 136 2.19 9.17 17.65
CA GLN A 136 3.60 8.81 17.47
C GLN A 136 3.89 8.16 16.12
N ALA A 137 2.89 7.52 15.50
CA ALA A 137 3.04 6.81 14.23
C ALA A 137 1.78 6.98 13.38
N THR A 138 1.80 7.99 12.53
CA THR A 138 0.73 8.25 11.56
C THR A 138 0.99 7.40 10.31
N PRO A 139 -0.02 6.68 9.77
CA PRO A 139 0.15 5.82 8.59
C PRO A 139 0.19 6.63 7.28
N PHE A 140 1.05 7.62 7.21
CA PHE A 140 1.22 8.52 6.08
C PHE A 140 2.70 8.70 5.72
N ILE A 141 2.99 8.65 4.43
CA ILE A 141 4.29 8.99 3.84
C ILE A 141 4.05 9.94 2.68
N GLY A 142 4.76 11.06 2.65
CA GLY A 142 4.89 11.93 1.50
C GLY A 142 6.24 11.74 0.81
N LEU A 143 6.23 11.60 -0.52
CA LEU A 143 7.43 11.63 -1.36
C LEU A 143 7.42 12.93 -2.13
N LEU A 144 8.36 13.80 -1.84
CA LEU A 144 8.43 15.15 -2.38
C LEU A 144 9.55 15.22 -3.41
N SER A 145 9.27 15.75 -4.59
CA SER A 145 10.32 16.08 -5.57
C SER A 145 11.30 17.10 -4.98
N PRO A 146 12.57 17.09 -5.40
CA PRO A 146 13.56 18.05 -4.92
C PRO A 146 13.08 19.50 -5.09
N GLY A 147 13.28 20.32 -4.07
CA GLY A 147 12.85 21.72 -4.09
C GLY A 147 11.35 21.98 -3.88
N THR A 148 10.56 20.95 -3.61
CA THR A 148 9.13 21.11 -3.27
C THR A 148 8.95 21.94 -2.00
N THR A 149 8.06 22.92 -2.06
CA THR A 149 7.62 23.79 -0.97
C THR A 149 6.12 23.68 -0.77
N GLU A 150 5.53 24.47 0.12
CA GLU A 150 4.06 24.55 0.30
C GLU A 150 3.36 25.19 -0.92
N GLU A 151 4.08 25.96 -1.75
CA GLU A 151 3.52 26.70 -2.87
C GLU A 151 3.84 26.09 -4.24
N GLN A 152 4.83 25.21 -4.33
CA GLN A 152 5.28 24.62 -5.60
C GLN A 152 5.93 23.26 -5.43
N GLY A 153 5.92 22.49 -6.51
CA GLY A 153 6.52 21.16 -6.59
C GLY A 153 5.50 20.03 -6.68
N GLU A 154 5.96 18.82 -6.58
CA GLU A 154 5.14 17.62 -6.66
C GLU A 154 5.28 16.79 -5.40
N VAL A 155 4.16 16.25 -4.92
CA VAL A 155 4.10 15.35 -3.77
C VAL A 155 3.28 14.13 -4.11
N LEU A 156 3.84 12.96 -3.94
CA LEU A 156 3.10 11.71 -3.93
C LEU A 156 2.79 11.33 -2.47
N GLY A 157 1.56 11.51 -2.07
CA GLY A 157 1.08 11.13 -0.74
C GLY A 157 0.58 9.68 -0.72
N VAL A 158 1.05 8.89 0.24
CA VAL A 158 0.60 7.53 0.49
C VAL A 158 0.06 7.44 1.90
N ASN A 159 -1.21 7.03 2.03
CA ASN A 159 -1.87 6.87 3.32
C ASN A 159 -2.52 5.50 3.43
N LEU A 160 -2.30 4.80 4.54
CA LEU A 160 -3.01 3.56 4.83
C LEU A 160 -4.34 3.89 5.53
N ILE A 161 -5.46 3.50 4.90
CA ILE A 161 -6.80 3.66 5.47
C ILE A 161 -7.07 2.50 6.43
N TYR A 162 -6.39 2.50 7.57
CA TYR A 162 -6.53 1.50 8.62
C TYR A 162 -6.04 2.05 9.95
N SER A 163 -6.75 1.76 11.03
CA SER A 163 -6.46 2.30 12.36
C SER A 163 -5.74 1.33 13.30
N GLY A 164 -5.48 0.11 12.85
CA GLY A 164 -4.78 -0.93 13.62
C GLY A 164 -3.25 -0.91 13.42
N ASN A 165 -2.63 -2.07 13.60
CA ASN A 165 -1.21 -2.25 13.33
C ASN A 165 -0.90 -2.02 11.86
N PHE A 166 0.21 -1.36 11.57
CA PHE A 166 0.62 -1.10 10.21
C PHE A 166 2.13 -1.08 10.07
N TYR A 167 2.57 -1.25 8.83
CA TYR A 167 3.96 -1.14 8.42
C TYR A 167 4.04 -0.47 7.05
N GLY A 168 4.84 0.57 6.93
CA GLY A 168 5.19 1.23 5.68
C GLY A 168 6.68 1.45 5.60
N CYS A 169 7.27 1.25 4.41
CA CYS A 169 8.69 1.43 4.18
C CYS A 169 8.93 2.03 2.82
N VAL A 170 9.79 3.03 2.76
CA VAL A 170 10.38 3.58 1.54
C VAL A 170 11.86 3.29 1.58
N GLN A 171 12.42 2.76 0.50
CA GLN A 171 13.83 2.45 0.40
C GLN A 171 14.38 2.76 -0.98
N CYS A 172 15.63 3.19 -1.06
CA CYS A 172 16.37 3.24 -2.32
C CYS A 172 16.73 1.83 -2.76
N GLY A 173 16.51 1.51 -4.02
CA GLY A 173 17.02 0.28 -4.62
C GLY A 173 18.54 0.29 -4.68
N GLN A 174 19.17 -0.89 -4.61
CA GLN A 174 20.64 -1.00 -4.76
C GLN A 174 21.10 -0.79 -6.22
N TYR A 175 20.16 -0.82 -7.15
CA TYR A 175 20.39 -0.63 -8.57
C TYR A 175 19.55 0.57 -9.01
N GLY A 176 20.17 1.74 -9.05
CA GLY A 176 19.59 3.00 -9.51
C GLY A 176 19.29 3.01 -11.01
#